data_291f782e3288e8661d02bdd7d776c5c9
#
_entry.id   291f782e3288e8661d02bdd7d776c5c9
#
_cell.length_a   1.000
_cell.length_b   1.000
_cell.length_c   1.000
_cell.angle_alpha   90.00
_cell.angle_beta   90.00
_cell.angle_gamma   90.00
#
_symmetry.space_group_name_H-M   'P 1'
#
loop_
_entity.id
_entity.type
_entity.pdbx_description
1 polymer ?
#
loop_
_entity_poly.entity_id
_entity_poly.type
_entity_poly.pdbx_seq_one_letter_code
_entity_poly.pdbx_strand_id
1 'polypeptide(L)'
;MTATPLLPAITVDIGRDPDASVIWMHGLGDTGHGWSQVVPELGLPPTLSVRFVFPHAPSMPVTINHGYVMPAWYDIRAADLTSRADLTGVGASRTRIEAMIAAERARGVAASRIVLAGFSQGGVIALHTGLRHAERLAGIVGLSTYLVDPGSLAAEASDANRAVPILLAHGLRD
;
A
#
# COMPACT_ATOMS: atom_id res chain seq x y z
N MET A 1 -21.26 -10.75 -9.01
CA MET A 1 -20.49 -9.86 -8.13
C MET A 1 -19.84 -8.81 -9.01
N THR A 2 -20.13 -7.54 -8.79
CA THR A 2 -19.50 -6.43 -9.53
C THR A 2 -18.03 -6.32 -9.14
N ALA A 3 -17.12 -6.28 -10.12
CA ALA A 3 -15.70 -6.11 -9.86
C ALA A 3 -15.46 -4.79 -9.12
N THR A 4 -14.54 -4.79 -8.14
CA THR A 4 -14.11 -3.56 -7.47
C THR A 4 -13.44 -2.64 -8.50
N PRO A 5 -13.90 -1.39 -8.68
CA PRO A 5 -13.27 -0.49 -9.62
C PRO A 5 -11.83 -0.18 -9.20
N LEU A 6 -10.93 -0.10 -10.18
CA LEU A 6 -9.55 0.29 -9.93
C LEU A 6 -9.48 1.76 -9.48
N LEU A 7 -8.59 2.03 -8.52
CA LEU A 7 -8.28 3.40 -8.15
C LEU A 7 -7.56 4.12 -9.31
N PRO A 8 -7.84 5.40 -9.53
CA PRO A 8 -6.97 6.22 -10.36
C PRO A 8 -5.54 6.18 -9.82
N ALA A 9 -4.56 6.09 -10.70
CA ALA A 9 -3.15 5.97 -10.30
C ALA A 9 -2.22 6.67 -11.28
N ILE A 10 -1.08 7.14 -10.79
CA ILE A 10 0.07 7.51 -11.61
C ILE A 10 0.90 6.26 -11.83
N THR A 11 1.42 6.06 -13.03
CA THR A 11 2.35 4.98 -13.32
C THR A 11 3.67 5.53 -13.84
N VAL A 12 4.78 4.96 -13.37
CA VAL A 12 6.13 5.27 -13.84
C VAL A 12 6.82 3.96 -14.16
N ASP A 13 7.22 3.77 -15.40
CA ASP A 13 7.92 2.58 -15.85
C ASP A 13 9.44 2.85 -15.94
N ILE A 14 10.24 1.96 -15.36
CA ILE A 14 11.69 1.89 -15.56
C ILE A 14 11.97 0.68 -16.44
N GLY A 15 12.85 0.86 -17.43
CA GLY A 15 13.17 -0.17 -18.38
C GLY A 15 12.08 -0.38 -19.45
N ARG A 16 12.19 -1.48 -20.16
CA ARG A 16 11.21 -1.89 -21.19
C ARG A 16 10.45 -3.11 -20.70
N ASP A 17 9.16 -3.15 -21.00
CA ASP A 17 8.28 -4.29 -20.70
C ASP A 17 8.39 -4.74 -19.23
N PRO A 18 7.98 -3.89 -18.26
CA PRO A 18 8.13 -4.19 -16.84
C PRO A 18 7.49 -5.52 -16.45
N ASP A 19 8.30 -6.41 -15.88
CA ASP A 19 7.93 -7.74 -15.40
C ASP A 19 7.82 -7.80 -13.85
N ALA A 20 8.02 -6.66 -13.20
CA ALA A 20 7.83 -6.46 -11.77
C ALA A 20 7.02 -5.18 -11.53
N SER A 21 6.36 -5.10 -10.39
CA SER A 21 5.55 -3.93 -10.02
C SER A 21 5.75 -3.55 -8.56
N VAL A 22 5.73 -2.24 -8.30
CA VAL A 22 5.66 -1.67 -6.95
C VAL A 22 4.37 -0.86 -6.86
N ILE A 23 3.44 -1.28 -6.00
CA ILE A 23 2.23 -0.51 -5.69
C ILE A 23 2.54 0.32 -4.44
N TRP A 24 2.64 1.64 -4.61
CA TRP A 24 3.11 2.56 -3.56
C TRP A 24 2.00 3.48 -3.09
N MET A 25 1.59 3.30 -1.85
CA MET A 25 0.50 4.04 -1.22
C MET A 25 1.03 5.25 -0.43
N HIS A 26 0.47 6.42 -0.70
CA HIS A 26 0.82 7.69 -0.05
C HIS A 26 0.28 7.80 1.37
N GLY A 27 0.73 8.79 2.14
CA GLY A 27 0.21 9.13 3.47
C GLY A 27 -1.12 9.90 3.42
N LEU A 28 -1.70 10.15 4.60
CA LEU A 28 -2.92 10.92 4.76
C LEU A 28 -2.81 12.31 4.11
N GLY A 29 -3.81 12.68 3.34
CA GLY A 29 -3.92 14.01 2.70
C GLY A 29 -3.03 14.21 1.47
N ASP A 30 -2.18 13.27 1.13
CA ASP A 30 -1.32 13.29 -0.05
C ASP A 30 -1.99 12.59 -1.24
N THR A 31 -1.29 12.44 -2.33
CA THR A 31 -1.74 11.78 -3.57
C THR A 31 -0.62 10.95 -4.20
N GLY A 32 -0.94 10.16 -5.20
CA GLY A 32 0.08 9.44 -5.97
C GLY A 32 1.10 10.36 -6.66
N HIS A 33 0.73 11.62 -6.95
CA HIS A 33 1.65 12.61 -7.53
C HIS A 33 2.81 12.97 -6.58
N GLY A 34 2.55 13.09 -5.27
CA GLY A 34 3.59 13.41 -4.30
C GLY A 34 4.72 12.39 -4.30
N TRP A 35 4.38 11.11 -4.43
CA TRP A 35 5.35 10.02 -4.37
C TRP A 35 5.92 9.59 -5.72
N SER A 36 5.25 9.85 -6.84
CA SER A 36 5.74 9.42 -8.17
C SER A 36 7.11 10.01 -8.52
N GLN A 37 7.45 11.15 -7.94
CA GLN A 37 8.72 11.85 -8.17
C GLN A 37 9.91 11.22 -7.42
N VAL A 38 9.67 10.29 -6.48
CA VAL A 38 10.74 9.61 -5.75
C VAL A 38 11.49 8.58 -6.63
N VAL A 39 10.86 8.11 -7.71
CA VAL A 39 11.40 7.02 -8.52
C VAL A 39 12.80 7.31 -9.08
N PRO A 40 13.12 8.49 -9.63
CA PRO A 40 14.48 8.82 -10.07
C PRO A 40 15.51 8.80 -8.94
N GLU A 41 15.08 9.17 -7.72
CA GLU A 41 15.96 9.27 -6.54
C GLU A 41 16.31 7.88 -5.96
N LEU A 42 15.58 6.83 -6.33
CA LEU A 42 15.85 5.47 -5.85
C LEU A 42 17.16 4.90 -6.40
N GLY A 43 17.74 5.52 -7.44
CA GLY A 43 19.01 5.07 -8.02
C GLY A 43 19.00 3.62 -8.50
N LEU A 44 17.86 3.16 -9.02
CA LEU A 44 17.69 1.78 -9.43
C LEU A 44 18.60 1.43 -10.63
N PRO A 45 19.17 0.22 -10.66
CA PRO A 45 19.98 -0.21 -11.79
C PRO A 45 19.20 -0.14 -13.11
N PRO A 46 19.81 0.32 -14.21
CA PRO A 46 19.14 0.44 -15.51
C PRO A 46 18.77 -0.93 -16.12
N THR A 47 19.25 -2.02 -15.54
CA THR A 47 18.89 -3.40 -15.91
C THR A 47 17.56 -3.87 -15.33
N LEU A 48 17.00 -3.14 -14.38
CA LEU A 48 15.69 -3.44 -13.83
C LEU A 48 14.58 -2.96 -14.77
N SER A 49 13.55 -3.78 -14.92
CA SER A 49 12.31 -3.43 -15.60
C SER A 49 11.16 -3.49 -14.60
N VAL A 50 10.79 -2.32 -14.06
CA VAL A 50 9.83 -2.22 -12.95
C VAL A 50 8.79 -1.15 -13.26
N ARG A 51 7.52 -1.46 -13.05
CA ARG A 51 6.43 -0.49 -13.01
C ARG A 51 6.16 -0.05 -11.58
N PHE A 52 6.19 1.24 -11.37
CA PHE A 52 5.67 1.87 -10.15
C PHE A 52 4.23 2.32 -10.39
N VAL A 53 3.34 1.94 -9.48
CA VAL A 53 1.92 2.31 -9.49
C VAL A 53 1.64 3.08 -8.20
N PHE A 54 1.23 4.34 -8.34
CA PHE A 54 0.93 5.24 -7.23
C PHE A 54 -0.57 5.56 -7.22
N PRO A 55 -1.39 4.73 -6.55
CA PRO A 55 -2.83 4.96 -6.51
C PRO A 55 -3.17 6.19 -5.68
N HIS A 56 -4.27 6.86 -6.06
CA HIS A 56 -4.89 7.91 -5.27
C HIS A 56 -5.91 7.32 -4.32
N ALA A 57 -5.75 7.57 -3.02
CA ALA A 57 -6.76 7.21 -2.04
C ALA A 57 -8.08 7.97 -2.30
N PRO A 58 -9.24 7.39 -1.98
CA PRO A 58 -10.51 8.10 -2.04
C PRO A 58 -10.52 9.31 -1.10
N SER A 59 -11.20 10.40 -1.50
CA SER A 59 -11.45 11.51 -0.59
C SER A 59 -12.57 11.15 0.38
N MET A 60 -12.34 11.40 1.67
CA MET A 60 -13.30 11.14 2.74
C MET A 60 -13.12 12.12 3.89
N PRO A 61 -14.16 12.35 4.72
CA PRO A 61 -14.02 13.10 5.96
C PRO A 61 -13.05 12.38 6.92
N VAL A 62 -12.11 13.11 7.53
CA VAL A 62 -11.16 12.58 8.50
C VAL A 62 -11.46 13.16 9.88
N THR A 63 -11.84 12.30 10.82
CA THR A 63 -12.37 12.69 12.13
C THR A 63 -11.36 13.50 12.94
N ILE A 64 -10.09 13.08 13.02
CA ILE A 64 -9.04 13.79 13.77
C ILE A 64 -8.77 15.20 13.21
N ASN A 65 -9.08 15.43 11.94
CA ASN A 65 -9.00 16.73 11.27
C ASN A 65 -10.35 17.42 11.20
N HIS A 66 -11.18 17.26 12.23
CA HIS A 66 -12.49 17.90 12.37
C HIS A 66 -13.45 17.64 11.21
N GLY A 67 -13.34 16.46 10.54
CA GLY A 67 -14.16 16.08 9.40
C GLY A 67 -13.75 16.73 8.08
N TYR A 68 -12.56 17.35 8.01
CA TYR A 68 -12.06 17.88 6.75
C TYR A 68 -11.92 16.77 5.71
N VAL A 69 -12.42 17.02 4.49
CA VAL A 69 -12.41 16.04 3.40
C VAL A 69 -11.05 16.07 2.70
N MET A 70 -10.36 14.94 2.71
CA MET A 70 -9.05 14.79 2.08
C MET A 70 -8.83 13.36 1.60
N PRO A 71 -7.83 13.09 0.74
CA PRO A 71 -7.48 11.72 0.39
C PRO A 71 -7.04 10.95 1.63
N ALA A 72 -7.68 9.80 1.88
CA ALA A 72 -7.39 8.95 3.04
C ALA A 72 -7.71 7.49 2.72
N TRP A 73 -6.88 6.58 3.24
CA TRP A 73 -7.11 5.14 3.10
C TRP A 73 -8.16 4.64 4.09
N TYR A 74 -8.25 5.27 5.25
CA TYR A 74 -9.23 4.99 6.31
C TYR A 74 -9.35 6.21 7.23
N ASP A 75 -10.40 6.25 8.06
CA ASP A 75 -10.60 7.34 9.01
C ASP A 75 -9.63 7.22 10.21
N ILE A 76 -9.04 8.33 10.61
CA ILE A 76 -8.28 8.44 11.85
C ILE A 76 -9.15 9.16 12.89
N ARG A 77 -9.57 8.43 13.93
CA ARG A 77 -10.55 8.90 14.92
C ARG A 77 -9.92 9.47 16.18
N ALA A 78 -8.67 9.12 16.47
CA ALA A 78 -7.96 9.59 17.65
C ALA A 78 -6.44 9.60 17.42
N ALA A 79 -5.72 10.38 18.23
CA ALA A 79 -4.25 10.44 18.19
C ALA A 79 -3.59 9.11 18.61
N ASP A 80 -4.27 8.31 19.46
CA ASP A 80 -3.89 6.93 19.69
C ASP A 80 -4.31 6.07 18.48
N LEU A 81 -3.38 5.88 17.58
CA LEU A 81 -3.59 5.21 16.29
C LEU A 81 -3.95 3.73 16.41
N THR A 82 -3.77 3.14 17.59
CA THR A 82 -3.97 1.69 17.82
C THR A 82 -5.32 1.36 18.47
N SER A 83 -5.83 2.21 19.35
CA SER A 83 -6.98 1.89 20.19
C SER A 83 -8.34 2.04 19.51
N ARG A 84 -8.44 2.80 18.43
CA ARG A 84 -9.70 3.08 17.70
C ARG A 84 -9.52 3.08 16.19
N ALA A 85 -8.74 2.13 15.66
CA ALA A 85 -8.53 2.01 14.22
C ALA A 85 -9.87 1.78 13.50
N ASP A 86 -10.05 2.46 12.38
CA ASP A 86 -11.17 2.23 11.47
C ASP A 86 -10.93 0.95 10.64
N LEU A 87 -11.11 -0.21 11.27
CA LEU A 87 -10.88 -1.51 10.64
C LEU A 87 -11.76 -1.74 9.41
N THR A 88 -12.96 -1.13 9.38
CA THR A 88 -13.84 -1.17 8.20
C THR A 88 -13.22 -0.43 7.03
N GLY A 89 -12.70 0.77 7.26
CA GLY A 89 -11.97 1.55 6.23
C GLY A 89 -10.70 0.88 5.78
N VAL A 90 -9.93 0.30 6.71
CA VAL A 90 -8.73 -0.51 6.40
C VAL A 90 -9.10 -1.69 5.49
N GLY A 91 -10.15 -2.45 5.82
CA GLY A 91 -10.65 -3.56 5.02
C GLY A 91 -11.11 -3.14 3.63
N ALA A 92 -11.82 -2.00 3.52
CA ALA A 92 -12.24 -1.45 2.24
C ALA A 92 -11.02 -1.04 1.38
N SER A 93 -9.99 -0.45 1.97
CA SER A 93 -8.76 -0.09 1.28
C SER A 93 -7.95 -1.32 0.88
N ARG A 94 -7.88 -2.35 1.74
CA ARG A 94 -7.32 -3.65 1.35
C ARG A 94 -7.99 -4.18 0.08
N THR A 95 -9.33 -4.20 0.02
CA THR A 95 -10.06 -4.69 -1.16
C THR A 95 -9.67 -3.93 -2.43
N ARG A 96 -9.46 -2.62 -2.35
CA ARG A 96 -9.01 -1.79 -3.48
C ARG A 96 -7.59 -2.14 -3.92
N ILE A 97 -6.67 -2.34 -2.97
CA ILE A 97 -5.28 -2.72 -3.28
C ILE A 97 -5.21 -4.15 -3.83
N GLU A 98 -6.01 -5.08 -3.32
CA GLU A 98 -6.16 -6.42 -3.91
C GLU A 98 -6.60 -6.36 -5.39
N ALA A 99 -7.52 -5.45 -5.73
CA ALA A 99 -7.91 -5.23 -7.13
C ALA A 99 -6.76 -4.69 -7.98
N MET A 100 -5.88 -3.84 -7.42
CA MET A 100 -4.68 -3.35 -8.12
C MET A 100 -3.64 -4.46 -8.31
N ILE A 101 -3.44 -5.33 -7.32
CA ILE A 101 -2.59 -6.53 -7.46
C ILE A 101 -3.15 -7.41 -8.59
N ALA A 102 -4.46 -7.65 -8.60
CA ALA A 102 -5.10 -8.44 -9.64
C ALA A 102 -4.93 -7.83 -11.05
N ALA A 103 -4.96 -6.50 -11.16
CA ALA A 103 -4.70 -5.81 -12.42
C ALA A 103 -3.26 -6.00 -12.91
N GLU A 104 -2.26 -5.91 -12.03
CA GLU A 104 -0.87 -6.20 -12.38
C GLU A 104 -0.67 -7.69 -12.74
N ARG A 105 -1.36 -8.59 -12.05
CA ARG A 105 -1.40 -10.02 -12.40
C ARG A 105 -1.98 -10.26 -13.80
N ALA A 106 -3.06 -9.57 -14.14
CA ALA A 106 -3.69 -9.66 -15.46
C ALA A 106 -2.79 -9.12 -16.59
N ARG A 107 -1.84 -8.23 -16.27
CA ARG A 107 -0.79 -7.78 -17.17
C ARG A 107 0.33 -8.82 -17.38
N GLY A 108 0.32 -9.92 -16.64
CA GLY A 108 1.35 -10.97 -16.71
C GLY A 108 2.43 -10.88 -15.62
N VAL A 109 2.33 -9.93 -14.68
CA VAL A 109 3.28 -9.83 -13.56
C VAL A 109 2.96 -10.89 -12.51
N ALA A 110 3.89 -11.78 -12.19
CA ALA A 110 3.70 -12.76 -11.12
C ALA A 110 3.55 -12.07 -9.75
N ALA A 111 2.70 -12.59 -8.85
CA ALA A 111 2.56 -12.04 -7.51
C ALA A 111 3.91 -11.94 -6.78
N SER A 112 4.78 -12.94 -6.95
CA SER A 112 6.15 -12.95 -6.40
C SER A 112 7.10 -11.89 -6.97
N ARG A 113 6.63 -11.06 -7.90
CA ARG A 113 7.32 -9.90 -8.45
C ARG A 113 6.59 -8.58 -8.16
N ILE A 114 5.61 -8.59 -7.25
CA ILE A 114 4.88 -7.41 -6.80
C ILE A 114 5.33 -7.04 -5.39
N VAL A 115 5.74 -5.79 -5.20
CA VAL A 115 6.03 -5.19 -3.89
C VAL A 115 4.87 -4.27 -3.52
N LEU A 116 4.43 -4.33 -2.27
CA LEU A 116 3.56 -3.32 -1.68
C LEU A 116 4.41 -2.36 -0.85
N ALA A 117 4.38 -1.10 -1.18
CA ALA A 117 5.08 -0.05 -0.45
C ALA A 117 4.11 1.00 0.06
N GLY A 118 4.43 1.64 1.18
CA GLY A 118 3.61 2.73 1.66
C GLY A 118 4.27 3.57 2.76
N PHE A 119 3.84 4.82 2.81
CA PHE A 119 4.25 5.77 3.82
C PHE A 119 3.10 6.06 4.78
N SER A 120 3.38 6.09 6.09
CA SER A 120 2.42 6.42 7.14
C SER A 120 1.13 5.61 6.99
N GLN A 121 -0.03 6.22 6.77
CA GLN A 121 -1.31 5.57 6.54
C GLN A 121 -1.27 4.55 5.38
N GLY A 122 -0.56 4.87 4.28
CA GLY A 122 -0.35 3.95 3.17
C GLY A 122 0.49 2.74 3.55
N GLY A 123 1.45 2.89 4.46
CA GLY A 123 2.25 1.80 5.00
C GLY A 123 1.42 0.81 5.83
N VAL A 124 0.43 1.31 6.58
CA VAL A 124 -0.56 0.46 7.27
C VAL A 124 -1.28 -0.45 6.28
N ILE A 125 -1.73 0.11 5.15
CA ILE A 125 -2.43 -0.67 4.12
C ILE A 125 -1.48 -1.66 3.43
N ALA A 126 -0.23 -1.28 3.19
CA ALA A 126 0.79 -2.18 2.61
C ALA A 126 1.02 -3.41 3.51
N LEU A 127 1.23 -3.20 4.81
CA LEU A 127 1.41 -4.27 5.79
C LEU A 127 0.14 -5.11 5.95
N HIS A 128 -1.01 -4.45 6.15
CA HIS A 128 -2.28 -5.15 6.37
C HIS A 128 -2.68 -6.03 5.18
N THR A 129 -2.53 -5.52 3.95
CA THR A 129 -2.83 -6.26 2.72
C THR A 129 -1.80 -7.35 2.47
N GLY A 130 -0.51 -6.99 2.50
CA GLY A 130 0.57 -7.90 2.09
C GLY A 130 0.68 -9.13 2.98
N LEU A 131 0.53 -8.95 4.29
CA LEU A 131 0.56 -10.08 5.24
C LEU A 131 -0.65 -11.03 5.12
N ARG A 132 -1.74 -10.57 4.51
CA ARG A 132 -2.98 -11.32 4.32
C ARG A 132 -3.25 -11.74 2.88
N HIS A 133 -2.41 -11.32 1.93
CA HIS A 133 -2.58 -11.67 0.51
C HIS A 133 -2.37 -13.17 0.28
N ALA A 134 -3.22 -13.77 -0.55
CA ALA A 134 -3.26 -15.23 -0.73
C ALA A 134 -2.04 -15.80 -1.46
N GLU A 135 -1.42 -15.02 -2.36
CA GLU A 135 -0.23 -15.43 -3.11
C GLU A 135 1.03 -14.79 -2.51
N ARG A 136 2.18 -15.44 -2.67
CA ARG A 136 3.45 -14.89 -2.21
C ARG A 136 3.82 -13.63 -2.98
N LEU A 137 4.05 -12.54 -2.25
CA LEU A 137 4.54 -11.27 -2.78
C LEU A 137 6.08 -11.22 -2.81
N ALA A 138 6.64 -10.29 -3.59
CA ALA A 138 8.07 -10.02 -3.63
C ALA A 138 8.56 -9.40 -2.33
N GLY A 139 7.79 -8.51 -1.73
CA GLY A 139 8.15 -7.82 -0.50
C GLY A 139 7.11 -6.80 -0.05
N ILE A 140 7.30 -6.28 1.15
CA ILE A 140 6.52 -5.19 1.72
C ILE A 140 7.48 -4.10 2.22
N VAL A 141 7.17 -2.84 1.94
CA VAL A 141 7.94 -1.68 2.41
C VAL A 141 7.02 -0.78 3.22
N GLY A 142 7.35 -0.57 4.49
CA GLY A 142 6.64 0.32 5.40
C GLY A 142 7.55 1.46 5.84
N LEU A 143 7.16 2.70 5.52
CA LEU A 143 7.92 3.90 5.88
C LEU A 143 7.12 4.71 6.90
N SER A 144 7.70 5.03 8.06
CA SER A 144 7.07 5.79 9.16
C SER A 144 5.63 5.31 9.42
N THR A 145 5.48 4.01 9.69
CA THR A 145 4.18 3.34 9.77
C THR A 145 4.09 2.38 10.95
N TYR A 146 2.95 1.76 11.12
CA TYR A 146 2.66 0.82 12.19
C TYR A 146 1.78 -0.33 11.69
N LEU A 147 1.70 -1.40 12.47
CA LEU A 147 0.81 -2.53 12.20
C LEU A 147 -0.54 -2.29 12.90
N VAL A 148 -1.59 -2.09 12.11
CA VAL A 148 -2.96 -2.01 12.62
C VAL A 148 -3.48 -3.41 12.98
N ASP A 149 -4.22 -3.53 14.06
CA ASP A 149 -4.84 -4.77 14.52
C ASP A 149 -3.89 -5.98 14.51
N PRO A 150 -2.80 -5.92 15.31
CA PRO A 150 -1.87 -7.05 15.40
C PRO A 150 -2.52 -8.31 15.99
N GLY A 151 -3.62 -8.15 16.75
CA GLY A 151 -4.33 -9.25 17.39
C GLY A 151 -4.98 -10.20 16.39
N SER A 152 -5.51 -9.71 15.28
CA SER A 152 -6.14 -10.56 14.26
C SER A 152 -5.12 -11.23 13.33
N LEU A 153 -3.88 -10.71 13.28
CA LEU A 153 -2.87 -11.17 12.33
C LEU A 153 -2.56 -12.68 12.49
N ALA A 154 -2.52 -13.18 13.72
CA ALA A 154 -2.24 -14.59 13.97
C ALA A 154 -3.25 -15.54 13.30
N ALA A 155 -4.52 -15.12 13.21
CA ALA A 155 -5.59 -15.88 12.58
C ALA A 155 -5.74 -15.62 11.06
N GLU A 156 -5.34 -14.43 10.61
CA GLU A 156 -5.63 -13.96 9.24
C GLU A 156 -4.39 -13.92 8.33
N ALA A 157 -3.18 -14.07 8.90
CA ALA A 157 -1.95 -14.05 8.11
C ALA A 157 -1.95 -15.18 7.08
N SER A 158 -1.59 -14.84 5.86
CA SER A 158 -1.42 -15.82 4.79
C SER A 158 -0.12 -16.61 4.99
N ASP A 159 -0.20 -17.93 4.93
CA ASP A 159 0.99 -18.79 4.94
C ASP A 159 1.94 -18.47 3.78
N ALA A 160 1.41 -18.05 2.64
CA ALA A 160 2.20 -17.67 1.47
C ALA A 160 3.14 -16.49 1.77
N ASN A 161 2.75 -15.58 2.66
CA ASN A 161 3.51 -14.38 3.01
C ASN A 161 4.12 -14.43 4.43
N ARG A 162 4.13 -15.59 5.10
CA ARG A 162 4.75 -15.76 6.43
C ARG A 162 6.25 -15.41 6.43
N ALA A 163 6.94 -15.63 5.33
CA ALA A 163 8.36 -15.34 5.15
C ALA A 163 8.59 -14.30 4.02
N VAL A 164 7.61 -13.41 3.77
CA VAL A 164 7.80 -12.31 2.82
C VAL A 164 8.85 -11.33 3.35
N PRO A 165 9.81 -10.86 2.54
CA PRO A 165 10.74 -9.82 2.96
C PRO A 165 10.00 -8.54 3.33
N ILE A 166 10.34 -7.95 4.48
CA ILE A 166 9.75 -6.69 4.95
C ILE A 166 10.87 -5.70 5.25
N LEU A 167 10.81 -4.53 4.63
CA LEU A 167 11.62 -3.38 4.97
C LEU A 167 10.77 -2.40 5.78
N LEU A 168 11.21 -2.08 6.99
CA LEU A 168 10.62 -1.02 7.80
C LEU A 168 11.67 0.07 8.03
N ALA A 169 11.30 1.31 7.74
CA ALA A 169 12.10 2.49 8.05
C ALA A 169 11.26 3.48 8.86
N HIS A 170 11.85 4.01 9.93
CA HIS A 170 11.17 4.90 10.86
C HIS A 170 12.14 5.94 11.38
N GLY A 171 11.71 7.18 11.51
CA GLY A 171 12.53 8.23 12.11
C GLY A 171 12.71 8.00 13.62
N LEU A 172 13.91 8.31 14.15
CA LEU A 172 14.17 8.15 15.59
C LEU A 172 13.30 9.04 16.49
N ARG A 173 12.64 10.04 15.91
CA ARG A 173 11.78 11.01 16.59
C ARG A 173 10.36 11.06 16.02
N ASP A 174 10.02 10.07 15.22
CA ASP A 174 8.74 9.97 14.53
C ASP A 174 7.71 9.22 15.38
#